data_450968270fc48a75c9e44f54b3e0e358
#
_entry.id   450968270fc48a75c9e44f54b3e0e358
#
_cell.length_a   1.000
_cell.length_b   1.000
_cell.length_c   1.000
_cell.angle_alpha   90.00
_cell.angle_beta   90.00
_cell.angle_gamma   90.00
#
_symmetry.space_group_name_H-M   'P 1'
#
loop_
_entity.id
_entity.type
_entity.pdbx_description
1 polymer ?
#
loop_
_entity_poly.entity_id
_entity_poly.type
_entity_poly.pdbx_seq_one_letter_code
_entity_poly.pdbx_strand_id
1 'polypeptide(L)'
;MTTLKIGGVAEHFNMPWHLAIENNEFKKEDIDLVWKDFPGGTGAMTKTLRSGEIDIAVLLTEGIIKDIIEGNPSKIVQTYVNTPLLWGLHVGAESNYHSVEDLKGKIPAISRVGSGSQLLSIVNAKNNGWNDNNVEYKVVNNLIGAIDALTNESADYFLWEHFTTKPLVDNGTFRRLTDIPSPWPCFVIAVRDEVLENHPEEIKKVLQVINNRLRKFSTPAKKERYIDTFAQHYNLEKEDIKDWLTITEWNQGKSISRTLINNVQNKLLDLNVIDTTIDVDKLTKKIYL
;
A
#
# COMPACT_ATOMS: atom_id res chain seq x y z
N MET A 1 -14.74 26.02 -7.06
CA MET A 1 -14.46 24.56 -6.84
C MET A 1 -13.00 24.31 -7.18
N THR A 2 -12.23 23.82 -6.21
CA THR A 2 -10.80 23.54 -6.37
C THR A 2 -10.63 22.13 -6.89
N THR A 3 -9.84 21.92 -7.93
CA THR A 3 -9.51 20.58 -8.46
C THR A 3 -8.26 20.07 -7.77
N LEU A 4 -8.34 18.87 -7.16
CA LEU A 4 -7.22 18.15 -6.56
C LEU A 4 -7.12 16.76 -7.19
N LYS A 5 -5.89 16.33 -7.47
CA LYS A 5 -5.61 15.02 -8.07
C LYS A 5 -5.06 14.08 -7.00
N ILE A 6 -5.69 12.93 -6.85
CA ILE A 6 -5.28 11.89 -5.89
C ILE A 6 -4.93 10.59 -6.61
N GLY A 7 -3.84 9.95 -6.16
CA GLY A 7 -3.44 8.63 -6.65
C GLY A 7 -3.59 7.54 -5.60
N GLY A 8 -3.92 6.33 -6.05
CA GLY A 8 -3.92 5.12 -5.23
C GLY A 8 -3.71 3.88 -6.08
N VAL A 9 -3.46 2.75 -5.45
CA VAL A 9 -3.46 1.45 -6.12
C VAL A 9 -4.90 1.03 -6.43
N ALA A 10 -5.11 0.28 -7.52
CA ALA A 10 -6.42 -0.27 -7.88
C ALA A 10 -6.76 -1.48 -7.00
N GLU A 11 -6.80 -1.28 -5.69
CA GLU A 11 -7.03 -2.31 -4.69
C GLU A 11 -8.18 -1.91 -3.75
N HIS A 12 -8.81 -2.91 -3.16
CA HIS A 12 -10.03 -2.81 -2.35
C HIS A 12 -9.91 -1.88 -1.13
N PHE A 13 -8.70 -1.59 -0.64
CA PHE A 13 -8.48 -0.57 0.40
C PHE A 13 -9.02 0.82 0.03
N ASN A 14 -9.09 1.14 -1.27
CA ASN A 14 -9.45 2.46 -1.78
C ASN A 14 -10.95 2.62 -2.11
N MET A 15 -11.78 1.59 -1.94
CA MET A 15 -13.25 1.69 -2.13
C MET A 15 -13.88 2.88 -1.38
N PRO A 16 -13.48 3.25 -0.15
CA PRO A 16 -14.04 4.43 0.51
C PRO A 16 -13.87 5.74 -0.29
N TRP A 17 -12.74 5.91 -1.00
CA TRP A 17 -12.51 7.06 -1.88
C TRP A 17 -13.43 7.04 -3.09
N HIS A 18 -13.53 5.89 -3.79
CA HIS A 18 -14.43 5.73 -4.93
C HIS A 18 -15.87 6.03 -4.55
N LEU A 19 -16.35 5.45 -3.45
CA LEU A 19 -17.71 5.72 -2.95
C LEU A 19 -17.95 7.19 -2.57
N ALA A 20 -16.95 7.89 -2.03
CA ALA A 20 -17.08 9.30 -1.70
C ALA A 20 -17.14 10.18 -2.96
N ILE A 21 -16.36 9.85 -3.99
CA ILE A 21 -16.35 10.52 -5.30
C ILE A 21 -17.69 10.29 -6.02
N GLU A 22 -18.13 9.04 -6.15
CA GLU A 22 -19.38 8.64 -6.80
C GLU A 22 -20.61 9.31 -6.16
N ASN A 23 -20.61 9.46 -4.83
CA ASN A 23 -21.67 10.14 -4.08
C ASN A 23 -21.54 11.67 -4.05
N ASN A 24 -20.59 12.24 -4.81
CA ASN A 24 -20.30 13.67 -4.89
C ASN A 24 -20.02 14.30 -3.51
N GLU A 25 -19.44 13.55 -2.55
CA GLU A 25 -19.21 14.03 -1.19
C GLU A 25 -18.16 15.15 -1.15
N PHE A 26 -17.12 15.07 -2.01
CA PHE A 26 -16.12 16.12 -2.18
C PHE A 26 -16.69 17.36 -2.88
N LYS A 27 -17.55 17.18 -3.87
CA LYS A 27 -18.20 18.32 -4.57
C LYS A 27 -19.09 19.15 -3.67
N LYS A 28 -19.70 18.57 -2.63
CA LYS A 28 -20.47 19.28 -1.61
C LYS A 28 -19.61 20.23 -0.76
N GLU A 29 -18.30 20.02 -0.75
CA GLU A 29 -17.30 20.84 -0.06
C GLU A 29 -16.52 21.75 -1.03
N ASP A 30 -17.05 21.96 -2.25
CA ASP A 30 -16.41 22.75 -3.33
C ASP A 30 -15.06 22.18 -3.82
N ILE A 31 -14.88 20.85 -3.73
CA ILE A 31 -13.68 20.13 -4.20
C ILE A 31 -14.06 19.21 -5.35
N ASP A 32 -13.34 19.32 -6.47
CA ASP A 32 -13.34 18.33 -7.55
C ASP A 32 -12.15 17.39 -7.36
N LEU A 33 -12.38 16.25 -6.71
CA LEU A 33 -11.33 15.27 -6.44
C LEU A 33 -11.25 14.26 -7.59
N VAL A 34 -10.14 14.31 -8.33
CA VAL A 34 -9.89 13.44 -9.49
C VAL A 34 -9.02 12.27 -9.07
N TRP A 35 -9.56 11.06 -9.10
CA TRP A 35 -8.84 9.82 -8.80
C TRP A 35 -8.04 9.31 -9.99
N LYS A 36 -6.82 8.82 -9.74
CA LYS A 36 -5.97 8.14 -10.71
C LYS A 36 -5.45 6.82 -10.15
N ASP A 37 -5.65 5.73 -10.88
CA ASP A 37 -5.10 4.41 -10.53
C ASP A 37 -3.63 4.30 -10.91
N PHE A 38 -2.85 3.66 -10.02
CA PHE A 38 -1.42 3.43 -10.18
C PHE A 38 -1.10 1.93 -10.09
N PRO A 39 -1.21 1.18 -11.19
CA PRO A 39 -0.87 -0.26 -11.21
C PRO A 39 0.62 -0.52 -10.88
N GLY A 40 1.48 0.47 -11.09
CA GLY A 40 2.89 0.43 -10.68
C GLY A 40 3.13 0.67 -9.19
N GLY A 41 2.06 0.86 -8.38
CA GLY A 41 2.11 0.99 -6.93
C GLY A 41 2.83 2.24 -6.42
N THR A 42 3.28 2.18 -5.17
CA THR A 42 3.86 3.31 -4.42
C THR A 42 4.95 4.07 -5.17
N GLY A 43 5.89 3.40 -5.85
CA GLY A 43 6.95 4.14 -6.51
C GLY A 43 6.53 4.87 -7.80
N ALA A 44 5.44 4.47 -8.44
CA ALA A 44 4.86 5.27 -9.51
C ALA A 44 4.19 6.53 -8.92
N MET A 45 3.51 6.40 -7.79
CA MET A 45 2.90 7.52 -7.07
C MET A 45 3.93 8.50 -6.52
N THR A 46 5.04 8.04 -5.93
CA THR A 46 6.07 8.93 -5.42
C THR A 46 6.73 9.76 -6.53
N LYS A 47 6.93 9.18 -7.71
CA LYS A 47 7.41 9.94 -8.89
C LYS A 47 6.41 11.03 -9.31
N THR A 48 5.12 10.73 -9.32
CA THR A 48 4.08 11.69 -9.72
C THR A 48 3.81 12.75 -8.65
N LEU A 49 4.02 12.46 -7.36
CA LEU A 49 4.09 13.47 -6.31
C LEU A 49 5.28 14.42 -6.53
N ARG A 50 6.49 13.90 -6.82
CA ARG A 50 7.68 14.71 -7.12
C ARG A 50 7.48 15.64 -8.33
N SER A 51 6.85 15.13 -9.39
CA SER A 51 6.61 15.91 -10.63
C SER A 51 5.43 16.88 -10.53
N GLY A 52 4.60 16.79 -9.50
CA GLY A 52 3.37 17.58 -9.38
C GLY A 52 2.22 17.10 -10.28
N GLU A 53 2.30 15.89 -10.82
CA GLU A 53 1.21 15.31 -11.60
C GLU A 53 0.01 14.94 -10.73
N ILE A 54 0.24 14.53 -9.49
CA ILE A 54 -0.78 14.35 -8.45
C ILE A 54 -0.45 15.19 -7.22
N ASP A 55 -1.46 15.57 -6.46
CA ASP A 55 -1.41 16.42 -5.27
C ASP A 55 -1.37 15.60 -3.98
N ILE A 56 -2.10 14.48 -3.99
CA ILE A 56 -2.34 13.60 -2.87
C ILE A 56 -2.06 12.16 -3.31
N ALA A 57 -1.56 11.32 -2.41
CA ALA A 57 -1.45 9.89 -2.67
C ALA A 57 -1.86 9.05 -1.45
N VAL A 58 -2.53 7.93 -1.72
CA VAL A 58 -2.74 6.83 -0.77
C VAL A 58 -1.76 5.73 -1.13
N LEU A 59 -0.73 5.54 -0.31
CA LEU A 59 0.41 4.69 -0.65
C LEU A 59 1.02 4.03 0.57
N LEU A 60 1.90 3.05 0.33
CA LEU A 60 2.56 2.28 1.39
C LEU A 60 3.40 3.19 2.29
N THR A 61 3.27 2.98 3.61
CA THR A 61 3.90 3.78 4.67
C THR A 61 5.42 3.83 4.53
N GLU A 62 6.05 2.69 4.34
CA GLU A 62 7.50 2.57 4.20
C GLU A 62 8.03 3.24 2.93
N GLY A 63 7.29 3.10 1.84
CA GLY A 63 7.70 3.64 0.55
C GLY A 63 7.72 5.15 0.52
N ILE A 64 6.73 5.81 1.10
CA ILE A 64 6.71 7.28 1.16
C ILE A 64 7.69 7.83 2.21
N ILE A 65 7.89 7.14 3.34
CA ILE A 65 8.91 7.52 4.33
C ILE A 65 10.28 7.54 3.68
N LYS A 66 10.67 6.44 2.99
CA LYS A 66 11.92 6.38 2.24
C LYS A 66 12.03 7.53 1.24
N ASP A 67 11.01 7.73 0.43
CA ASP A 67 11.07 8.70 -0.66
C ASP A 67 11.11 10.15 -0.16
N ILE A 68 10.48 10.49 0.99
CA ILE A 68 10.62 11.80 1.64
C ILE A 68 12.05 11.98 2.20
N ILE A 69 12.65 10.96 2.80
CA ILE A 69 14.06 10.99 3.23
C ILE A 69 14.97 11.28 2.03
N GLU A 70 14.65 10.75 0.87
CA GLU A 70 15.35 10.97 -0.41
C GLU A 70 14.93 12.29 -1.11
N GLY A 71 14.23 13.18 -0.42
CA GLY A 71 13.89 14.53 -0.88
C GLY A 71 12.59 14.67 -1.66
N ASN A 72 11.61 13.77 -1.51
CA ASN A 72 10.27 14.00 -2.03
C ASN A 72 9.61 15.17 -1.29
N PRO A 73 9.12 16.22 -1.98
CA PRO A 73 8.51 17.40 -1.36
C PRO A 73 7.06 17.13 -0.94
N SER A 74 6.87 16.19 0.00
CA SER A 74 5.56 15.79 0.51
C SER A 74 5.61 15.54 2.00
N LYS A 75 4.45 15.54 2.64
CA LYS A 75 4.27 15.15 4.05
C LYS A 75 3.18 14.10 4.17
N ILE A 76 3.37 13.18 5.10
CA ILE A 76 2.32 12.28 5.56
C ILE A 76 1.40 13.08 6.47
N VAL A 77 0.10 13.13 6.13
CA VAL A 77 -0.89 13.90 6.90
C VAL A 77 -1.78 13.01 7.77
N GLN A 78 -1.92 11.74 7.41
CA GLN A 78 -2.75 10.77 8.14
C GLN A 78 -2.33 9.33 7.84
N THR A 79 -2.40 8.44 8.84
CA THR A 79 -2.47 7.00 8.58
C THR A 79 -3.84 6.70 7.96
N TYR A 80 -3.89 5.95 6.86
CA TYR A 80 -5.14 5.60 6.19
C TYR A 80 -5.66 4.24 6.64
N VAL A 81 -4.83 3.21 6.62
CA VAL A 81 -5.13 1.87 7.14
C VAL A 81 -4.19 1.57 8.30
N ASN A 82 -4.78 1.24 9.46
CA ASN A 82 -4.03 1.03 10.72
C ASN A 82 -3.43 -0.38 10.82
N THR A 83 -4.00 -1.34 10.10
CA THR A 83 -3.55 -2.74 10.14
C THR A 83 -2.38 -2.98 9.20
N PRO A 84 -1.53 -3.97 9.46
CA PRO A 84 -0.52 -4.44 8.51
C PRO A 84 -1.12 -4.86 7.16
N LEU A 85 -0.35 -4.73 6.08
CA LEU A 85 -0.64 -5.40 4.83
C LEU A 85 -0.25 -6.87 4.96
N LEU A 86 -1.15 -7.75 4.58
CA LEU A 86 -0.88 -9.18 4.54
C LEU A 86 -0.31 -9.54 3.17
N TRP A 87 0.97 -9.88 3.12
CA TRP A 87 1.66 -10.24 1.89
C TRP A 87 1.69 -11.74 1.71
N GLY A 88 1.00 -12.25 0.69
CA GLY A 88 1.16 -13.64 0.31
C GLY A 88 2.51 -13.86 -0.34
N LEU A 89 3.24 -14.90 0.09
CA LEU A 89 4.45 -15.39 -0.54
C LEU A 89 4.06 -16.50 -1.51
N HIS A 90 4.22 -16.22 -2.80
CA HIS A 90 3.75 -17.08 -3.89
C HIS A 90 4.91 -17.68 -4.68
N VAL A 91 4.69 -18.90 -5.16
CA VAL A 91 5.52 -19.61 -6.13
C VAL A 91 4.66 -20.02 -7.32
N GLY A 92 5.26 -20.34 -8.44
CA GLY A 92 4.53 -20.97 -9.55
C GLY A 92 3.87 -22.28 -9.09
N ALA A 93 2.66 -22.56 -9.54
CA ALA A 93 1.91 -23.74 -9.07
C ALA A 93 2.66 -25.05 -9.34
N GLU A 94 3.36 -25.13 -10.48
CA GLU A 94 4.14 -26.30 -10.91
C GLU A 94 5.56 -26.35 -10.35
N SER A 95 5.98 -25.33 -9.57
CA SER A 95 7.33 -25.29 -9.00
C SER A 95 7.53 -26.39 -7.95
N ASN A 96 8.80 -26.78 -7.72
CA ASN A 96 9.18 -27.77 -6.72
C ASN A 96 9.35 -27.18 -5.29
N TYR A 97 8.99 -25.91 -5.07
CA TYR A 97 9.09 -25.26 -3.76
C TYR A 97 7.84 -25.52 -2.93
N HIS A 98 7.95 -26.19 -1.79
CA HIS A 98 6.84 -26.58 -0.92
C HIS A 98 6.85 -25.90 0.44
N SER A 99 7.96 -25.30 0.79
CA SER A 99 8.17 -24.58 2.06
C SER A 99 8.91 -23.26 1.83
N VAL A 100 8.89 -22.39 2.84
CA VAL A 100 9.64 -21.11 2.78
C VAL A 100 11.16 -21.41 2.73
N GLU A 101 11.61 -22.45 3.39
CA GLU A 101 13.02 -22.87 3.45
C GLU A 101 13.59 -23.21 2.08
N ASP A 102 12.77 -23.74 1.16
CA ASP A 102 13.17 -24.05 -0.21
C ASP A 102 13.57 -22.81 -1.01
N LEU A 103 13.17 -21.62 -0.54
CA LEU A 103 13.42 -20.34 -1.20
C LEU A 103 14.73 -19.68 -0.79
N LYS A 104 15.50 -20.30 0.11
CA LYS A 104 16.82 -19.79 0.50
C LYS A 104 17.77 -19.70 -0.71
N GLY A 105 18.25 -18.48 -0.99
CA GLY A 105 19.15 -18.22 -2.12
C GLY A 105 18.47 -18.23 -3.50
N LYS A 106 17.15 -18.21 -3.55
CA LYS A 106 16.34 -18.16 -4.76
C LYS A 106 16.06 -16.73 -5.20
N ILE A 107 15.65 -16.55 -6.44
CA ILE A 107 15.45 -15.26 -7.10
C ILE A 107 14.03 -14.74 -6.83
N PRO A 108 13.83 -13.70 -6.00
CA PRO A 108 12.52 -13.06 -5.85
C PRO A 108 12.17 -12.21 -7.07
N ALA A 109 10.93 -12.33 -7.54
CA ALA A 109 10.32 -11.34 -8.40
C ALA A 109 9.98 -10.09 -7.58
N ILE A 110 10.27 -8.91 -8.14
CA ILE A 110 9.95 -7.63 -7.56
C ILE A 110 9.31 -6.71 -8.60
N SER A 111 8.34 -5.88 -8.19
CA SER A 111 7.75 -4.95 -9.15
C SER A 111 8.78 -3.92 -9.66
N ARG A 112 9.68 -3.47 -8.79
CA ARG A 112 10.84 -2.61 -9.10
C ARG A 112 11.81 -2.58 -7.94
N VAL A 113 13.00 -2.06 -8.17
CA VAL A 113 13.95 -1.74 -7.08
C VAL A 113 13.32 -0.69 -6.14
N GLY A 114 13.41 -0.94 -4.84
CA GLY A 114 12.80 -0.12 -3.78
C GLY A 114 11.29 -0.31 -3.61
N SER A 115 10.69 -1.36 -4.20
CA SER A 115 9.26 -1.66 -4.03
C SER A 115 8.96 -2.40 -2.73
N GLY A 116 7.66 -2.42 -2.34
CA GLY A 116 7.19 -3.23 -1.22
C GLY A 116 7.49 -4.72 -1.40
N SER A 117 7.37 -5.26 -2.62
CA SER A 117 7.72 -6.67 -2.89
C SER A 117 9.19 -6.98 -2.66
N GLN A 118 10.11 -6.06 -2.98
CA GLN A 118 11.52 -6.21 -2.62
C GLN A 118 11.70 -6.12 -1.11
N LEU A 119 11.12 -5.11 -0.48
CA LEU A 119 11.27 -4.91 0.95
C LEU A 119 10.77 -6.12 1.75
N LEU A 120 9.62 -6.67 1.38
CA LEU A 120 9.08 -7.85 2.07
C LEU A 120 9.89 -9.12 1.79
N SER A 121 10.57 -9.24 0.65
CA SER A 121 11.54 -10.33 0.42
C SER A 121 12.73 -10.22 1.37
N ILE A 122 13.23 -8.99 1.63
CA ILE A 122 14.29 -8.73 2.63
C ILE A 122 13.80 -9.06 4.04
N VAL A 123 12.58 -8.62 4.39
CA VAL A 123 11.94 -8.95 5.68
C VAL A 123 11.85 -10.47 5.85
N ASN A 124 11.40 -11.18 4.81
CA ASN A 124 11.31 -12.64 4.82
C ASN A 124 12.68 -13.29 5.05
N ALA A 125 13.69 -12.87 4.29
CA ALA A 125 15.06 -13.38 4.42
C ALA A 125 15.60 -13.18 5.84
N LYS A 126 15.45 -11.99 6.42
CA LYS A 126 15.87 -11.68 7.79
C LYS A 126 15.12 -12.49 8.86
N ASN A 127 13.80 -12.65 8.71
CA ASN A 127 13.00 -13.46 9.63
C ASN A 127 13.42 -14.92 9.65
N ASN A 128 13.93 -15.44 8.52
CA ASN A 128 14.43 -16.80 8.40
C ASN A 128 15.96 -16.93 8.64
N GLY A 129 16.64 -15.86 9.03
CA GLY A 129 18.07 -15.86 9.27
C GLY A 129 18.92 -16.12 8.01
N TRP A 130 18.41 -15.76 6.84
CA TRP A 130 19.13 -15.89 5.58
C TRP A 130 20.09 -14.71 5.36
N ASN A 131 21.21 -14.98 4.70
CA ASN A 131 22.08 -13.93 4.20
C ASN A 131 21.44 -13.32 2.95
N ASP A 132 21.09 -12.05 3.00
CA ASP A 132 20.49 -11.29 1.91
C ASP A 132 21.52 -10.47 1.10
N ASN A 133 22.81 -10.60 1.41
CA ASN A 133 23.87 -10.00 0.62
C ASN A 133 23.96 -10.68 -0.76
N ASN A 134 23.92 -9.88 -1.82
CA ASN A 134 24.00 -10.33 -3.22
C ASN A 134 22.79 -11.14 -3.72
N VAL A 135 21.58 -10.89 -3.20
CA VAL A 135 20.36 -11.47 -3.78
C VAL A 135 20.14 -10.90 -5.18
N GLU A 136 20.02 -11.78 -6.16
CA GLU A 136 19.57 -11.42 -7.51
C GLU A 136 18.05 -11.21 -7.49
N TYR A 137 17.59 -10.12 -8.11
CA TYR A 137 16.16 -9.79 -8.21
C TYR A 137 15.70 -9.78 -9.65
N LYS A 138 14.54 -10.39 -9.91
CA LYS A 138 13.87 -10.25 -11.20
C LYS A 138 12.87 -9.10 -11.16
N VAL A 139 13.11 -8.03 -11.90
CA VAL A 139 12.16 -6.93 -12.04
C VAL A 139 11.05 -7.34 -13.01
N VAL A 140 9.79 -7.31 -12.54
CA VAL A 140 8.60 -7.77 -13.28
C VAL A 140 7.58 -6.67 -13.54
N ASN A 141 7.79 -5.47 -13.01
CA ASN A 141 6.99 -4.24 -13.13
C ASN A 141 5.60 -4.31 -12.46
N ASN A 142 4.84 -5.37 -12.65
CA ASN A 142 3.46 -5.51 -12.16
C ASN A 142 3.10 -6.98 -11.95
N LEU A 143 1.84 -7.24 -11.56
CA LEU A 143 1.34 -8.59 -11.31
C LEU A 143 1.37 -9.48 -12.56
N ILE A 144 1.10 -8.93 -13.76
CA ILE A 144 1.14 -9.71 -15.01
C ILE A 144 2.56 -10.22 -15.26
N GLY A 145 3.56 -9.34 -15.12
CA GLY A 145 4.96 -9.75 -15.26
C GLY A 145 5.41 -10.74 -14.18
N ALA A 146 4.82 -10.72 -12.98
CA ALA A 146 5.07 -11.73 -11.95
C ALA A 146 4.48 -13.10 -12.33
N ILE A 147 3.27 -13.12 -12.91
CA ILE A 147 2.67 -14.35 -13.46
C ILE A 147 3.62 -14.97 -14.49
N ASP A 148 4.04 -14.17 -15.47
CA ASP A 148 4.96 -14.65 -16.52
C ASP A 148 6.26 -15.18 -15.93
N ALA A 149 6.87 -14.45 -14.99
CA ALA A 149 8.16 -14.80 -14.41
C ALA A 149 8.12 -16.09 -13.56
N LEU A 150 7.05 -16.31 -12.80
CA LEU A 150 6.89 -17.55 -12.02
C LEU A 150 6.48 -18.74 -12.90
N THR A 151 5.73 -18.50 -13.98
CA THR A 151 5.32 -19.56 -14.90
C THR A 151 6.47 -20.04 -15.79
N ASN A 152 7.35 -19.13 -16.22
CA ASN A 152 8.52 -19.48 -17.05
C ASN A 152 9.80 -19.71 -16.24
N GLU A 153 9.70 -19.74 -14.91
CA GLU A 153 10.79 -20.00 -13.96
C GLU A 153 11.96 -19.00 -14.06
N SER A 154 11.74 -17.79 -14.58
CA SER A 154 12.75 -16.71 -14.57
C SER A 154 12.83 -15.98 -13.22
N ALA A 155 11.94 -16.28 -12.30
CA ALA A 155 11.98 -15.96 -10.88
C ALA A 155 11.36 -17.13 -10.10
N ASP A 156 11.72 -17.26 -8.83
CA ASP A 156 11.32 -18.39 -8.00
C ASP A 156 10.12 -18.10 -7.14
N TYR A 157 10.00 -16.87 -6.63
CA TYR A 157 8.90 -16.47 -5.76
C TYR A 157 8.55 -14.99 -5.90
N PHE A 158 7.33 -14.63 -5.43
CA PHE A 158 6.80 -13.27 -5.48
C PHE A 158 5.98 -12.95 -4.24
N LEU A 159 6.14 -11.74 -3.71
CA LEU A 159 5.34 -11.24 -2.61
C LEU A 159 4.38 -10.15 -3.10
N TRP A 160 3.08 -10.35 -2.84
CA TRP A 160 2.03 -9.39 -3.17
C TRP A 160 0.88 -9.49 -2.18
N GLU A 161 -0.04 -8.50 -2.20
CA GLU A 161 -1.17 -8.48 -1.31
C GLU A 161 -2.02 -9.76 -1.44
N HIS A 162 -2.34 -10.36 -0.30
CA HIS A 162 -2.94 -11.69 -0.16
C HIS A 162 -4.23 -11.86 -0.97
N PHE A 163 -5.19 -10.95 -0.81
CA PHE A 163 -6.53 -11.08 -1.41
C PHE A 163 -6.54 -10.69 -2.89
N THR A 164 -5.72 -9.73 -3.30
CA THR A 164 -5.52 -9.39 -4.70
C THR A 164 -4.97 -10.56 -5.51
N THR A 165 -4.11 -11.39 -4.91
CA THR A 165 -3.53 -12.57 -5.57
C THR A 165 -4.31 -13.86 -5.34
N LYS A 166 -5.31 -13.85 -4.47
CA LYS A 166 -6.10 -15.06 -4.18
C LYS A 166 -6.73 -15.69 -5.42
N PRO A 167 -7.31 -14.95 -6.38
CA PRO A 167 -7.82 -15.57 -7.62
C PRO A 167 -6.78 -16.36 -8.42
N LEU A 168 -5.49 -15.96 -8.35
CA LEU A 168 -4.40 -16.68 -9.00
C LEU A 168 -4.01 -17.97 -8.25
N VAL A 169 -4.24 -18.01 -6.96
CA VAL A 169 -4.08 -19.24 -6.15
C VAL A 169 -5.26 -20.18 -6.42
N ASP A 170 -6.48 -19.68 -6.41
CA ASP A 170 -7.70 -20.46 -6.59
C ASP A 170 -7.78 -21.10 -7.99
N ASN A 171 -7.29 -20.43 -9.02
CA ASN A 171 -7.25 -20.95 -10.39
C ASN A 171 -6.01 -21.79 -10.71
N GLY A 172 -5.11 -22.00 -9.74
CA GLY A 172 -3.92 -22.83 -9.90
C GLY A 172 -2.78 -22.19 -10.70
N THR A 173 -2.75 -20.86 -10.86
CA THR A 173 -1.61 -20.15 -11.45
C THR A 173 -0.47 -20.03 -10.45
N PHE A 174 -0.80 -19.70 -9.20
CA PHE A 174 0.14 -19.61 -8.09
C PHE A 174 -0.18 -20.64 -7.02
N ARG A 175 0.83 -20.96 -6.22
CA ARG A 175 0.68 -21.60 -4.93
C ARG A 175 1.23 -20.66 -3.86
N ARG A 176 0.44 -20.40 -2.82
CA ARG A 176 0.85 -19.60 -1.68
C ARG A 176 1.48 -20.51 -0.63
N LEU A 177 2.72 -20.21 -0.22
CA LEU A 177 3.43 -20.97 0.80
C LEU A 177 3.11 -20.45 2.20
N THR A 178 3.04 -19.13 2.36
CA THR A 178 2.74 -18.49 3.65
C THR A 178 2.30 -17.03 3.44
N ASP A 179 1.90 -16.39 4.52
CA ASP A 179 1.62 -14.96 4.59
C ASP A 179 2.60 -14.25 5.51
N ILE A 180 3.05 -13.06 5.10
CA ILE A 180 3.99 -12.22 5.84
C ILE A 180 3.33 -10.87 6.08
N PRO A 181 2.89 -10.56 7.31
CA PRO A 181 2.36 -9.23 7.61
C PRO A 181 3.49 -8.19 7.58
N SER A 182 3.23 -7.02 7.02
CA SER A 182 4.16 -5.89 7.16
C SER A 182 4.31 -5.52 8.64
N PRO A 183 5.51 -5.18 9.13
CA PRO A 183 5.70 -4.86 10.55
C PRO A 183 5.21 -3.45 10.94
N TRP A 184 4.33 -2.85 10.15
CA TRP A 184 3.74 -1.50 10.34
C TRP A 184 2.37 -1.39 9.67
N PRO A 185 1.56 -0.35 10.03
CA PRO A 185 0.35 0.02 9.29
C PRO A 185 0.62 0.26 7.81
N CYS A 186 -0.21 -0.32 6.95
CA CYS A 186 0.15 -0.45 5.54
C CYS A 186 0.06 0.84 4.74
N PHE A 187 -1.01 1.64 4.90
CA PHE A 187 -1.23 2.81 4.03
C PHE A 187 -1.34 4.11 4.80
N VAL A 188 -0.79 5.16 4.19
CA VAL A 188 -0.88 6.54 4.66
C VAL A 188 -1.42 7.44 3.54
N ILE A 189 -1.90 8.63 3.93
CA ILE A 189 -2.22 9.72 3.02
C ILE A 189 -1.05 10.69 3.05
N ALA A 190 -0.42 10.91 1.91
CA ALA A 190 0.63 11.90 1.72
C ALA A 190 0.16 13.03 0.78
N VAL A 191 0.60 14.25 1.05
CA VAL A 191 0.25 15.45 0.31
C VAL A 191 1.52 16.23 -0.01
N ARG A 192 1.62 16.80 -1.21
CA ARG A 192 2.74 17.67 -1.61
C ARG A 192 2.81 18.92 -0.72
N ASP A 193 4.04 19.35 -0.41
CA ASP A 193 4.29 20.55 0.40
C ASP A 193 3.63 21.80 -0.21
N GLU A 194 3.75 21.99 -1.52
CA GLU A 194 3.11 23.11 -2.23
C GLU A 194 1.59 23.13 -2.07
N VAL A 195 0.94 21.95 -2.06
CA VAL A 195 -0.52 21.84 -1.89
C VAL A 195 -0.92 22.11 -0.45
N LEU A 196 -0.09 21.68 0.51
CA LEU A 196 -0.30 21.99 1.93
C LEU A 196 -0.17 23.48 2.26
N GLU A 197 0.67 24.20 1.48
CA GLU A 197 0.86 25.65 1.62
C GLU A 197 -0.26 26.44 0.94
N ASN A 198 -0.62 26.07 -0.29
CA ASN A 198 -1.55 26.84 -1.12
C ASN A 198 -3.03 26.48 -0.90
N HIS A 199 -3.33 25.24 -0.44
CA HIS A 199 -4.69 24.69 -0.30
C HIS A 199 -4.92 23.99 1.06
N PRO A 200 -4.50 24.57 2.21
CA PRO A 200 -4.61 23.93 3.52
C PRO A 200 -6.05 23.61 3.93
N GLU A 201 -6.99 24.49 3.63
CA GLU A 201 -8.41 24.30 3.98
C GLU A 201 -9.07 23.22 3.11
N GLU A 202 -8.71 23.14 1.83
CA GLU A 202 -9.18 22.09 0.93
C GLU A 202 -8.66 20.72 1.38
N ILE A 203 -7.39 20.59 1.78
CA ILE A 203 -6.85 19.36 2.33
C ILE A 203 -7.56 18.96 3.62
N LYS A 204 -7.86 19.92 4.50
CA LYS A 204 -8.66 19.66 5.68
C LYS A 204 -10.05 19.11 5.34
N LYS A 205 -10.76 19.70 4.38
CA LYS A 205 -12.05 19.22 3.90
C LYS A 205 -11.93 17.81 3.27
N VAL A 206 -10.90 17.53 2.46
CA VAL A 206 -10.66 16.20 1.91
C VAL A 206 -10.54 15.17 3.02
N LEU A 207 -9.75 15.45 4.06
CA LEU A 207 -9.59 14.56 5.20
C LEU A 207 -10.88 14.40 6.01
N GLN A 208 -11.67 15.46 6.17
CA GLN A 208 -12.97 15.38 6.84
C GLN A 208 -13.94 14.47 6.08
N VAL A 209 -14.06 14.66 4.77
CA VAL A 209 -14.94 13.85 3.91
C VAL A 209 -14.54 12.38 3.98
N ILE A 210 -13.27 12.06 3.75
CA ILE A 210 -12.85 10.66 3.77
C ILE A 210 -13.00 10.04 5.16
N ASN A 211 -12.69 10.75 6.24
CA ASN A 211 -12.88 10.26 7.60
C ASN A 211 -14.36 10.00 7.93
N ASN A 212 -15.28 10.85 7.45
CA ASN A 212 -16.72 10.63 7.57
C ASN A 212 -17.14 9.35 6.81
N ARG A 213 -16.57 9.12 5.62
CA ARG A 213 -16.80 7.89 4.85
C ARG A 213 -16.26 6.67 5.59
N LEU A 214 -15.03 6.73 6.13
CA LEU A 214 -14.39 5.63 6.86
C LEU A 214 -15.16 5.22 8.12
N ARG A 215 -15.86 6.14 8.79
CA ARG A 215 -16.74 5.78 9.91
C ARG A 215 -17.88 4.84 9.53
N LYS A 216 -18.22 4.76 8.23
CA LYS A 216 -19.21 3.79 7.72
C LYS A 216 -18.65 2.36 7.67
N PHE A 217 -17.34 2.19 7.87
CA PHE A 217 -16.64 0.89 7.95
C PHE A 217 -16.10 0.60 9.36
N SER A 218 -16.59 1.31 10.40
CA SER A 218 -16.03 1.26 11.75
C SER A 218 -16.41 0.03 12.57
N THR A 219 -17.39 -0.76 12.13
CA THR A 219 -17.85 -1.97 12.85
C THR A 219 -18.11 -3.11 11.85
N PRO A 220 -18.03 -4.38 12.27
CA PRO A 220 -18.35 -5.52 11.40
C PRO A 220 -19.70 -5.40 10.72
N ALA A 221 -20.76 -5.07 11.45
CA ALA A 221 -22.11 -4.93 10.91
C ALA A 221 -22.24 -3.78 9.86
N LYS A 222 -21.41 -2.75 9.97
CA LYS A 222 -21.36 -1.69 8.94
C LYS A 222 -20.59 -2.15 7.71
N LYS A 223 -19.48 -2.87 7.88
CA LYS A 223 -18.66 -3.42 6.79
C LYS A 223 -19.44 -4.42 5.95
N GLU A 224 -20.22 -5.30 6.59
CA GLU A 224 -21.02 -6.34 5.94
C GLU A 224 -21.94 -5.78 4.83
N ARG A 225 -22.44 -4.57 5.00
CA ARG A 225 -23.32 -3.89 4.02
C ARG A 225 -22.63 -3.58 2.69
N TYR A 226 -21.31 -3.65 2.65
CA TYR A 226 -20.51 -3.29 1.47
C TYR A 226 -19.82 -4.48 0.82
N ILE A 227 -19.98 -5.71 1.35
CA ILE A 227 -19.32 -6.91 0.81
C ILE A 227 -19.62 -7.05 -0.69
N ASP A 228 -20.88 -6.96 -1.08
CA ASP A 228 -21.29 -7.07 -2.49
C ASP A 228 -20.65 -5.98 -3.35
N THR A 229 -20.60 -4.76 -2.85
CA THR A 229 -20.00 -3.61 -3.55
C THR A 229 -18.51 -3.84 -3.79
N PHE A 230 -17.77 -4.27 -2.78
CA PHE A 230 -16.34 -4.59 -2.91
C PHE A 230 -16.11 -5.76 -3.86
N ALA A 231 -16.84 -6.86 -3.67
CA ALA A 231 -16.70 -8.06 -4.48
C ALA A 231 -16.94 -7.76 -5.97
N GLN A 232 -18.00 -7.03 -6.29
CA GLN A 232 -18.33 -6.65 -7.65
C GLN A 232 -17.30 -5.69 -8.27
N HIS A 233 -16.88 -4.68 -7.53
CA HIS A 233 -15.95 -3.65 -8.04
C HIS A 233 -14.56 -4.20 -8.34
N TYR A 234 -14.04 -5.09 -7.47
CA TYR A 234 -12.70 -5.64 -7.60
C TYR A 234 -12.64 -7.05 -8.18
N ASN A 235 -13.80 -7.60 -8.58
CA ASN A 235 -13.93 -8.98 -9.11
C ASN A 235 -13.28 -10.02 -8.18
N LEU A 236 -13.64 -9.94 -6.89
CA LEU A 236 -13.21 -10.86 -5.84
C LEU A 236 -14.40 -11.63 -5.28
N GLU A 237 -14.15 -12.80 -4.71
CA GLU A 237 -15.19 -13.60 -4.07
C GLU A 237 -15.69 -12.90 -2.79
N LYS A 238 -16.99 -13.01 -2.51
CA LYS A 238 -17.62 -12.37 -1.35
C LYS A 238 -17.05 -12.85 -0.02
N GLU A 239 -16.74 -14.12 0.09
CA GLU A 239 -16.13 -14.69 1.30
C GLU A 239 -14.73 -14.12 1.52
N ASP A 240 -13.93 -13.93 0.46
CA ASP A 240 -12.62 -13.32 0.55
C ASP A 240 -12.70 -11.85 1.00
N ILE A 241 -13.66 -11.11 0.46
CA ILE A 241 -13.93 -9.73 0.93
C ILE A 241 -14.37 -9.71 2.38
N LYS A 242 -15.20 -10.65 2.81
CA LYS A 242 -15.63 -10.75 4.20
C LYS A 242 -14.45 -11.01 5.13
N ASP A 243 -13.59 -11.97 4.80
CA ASP A 243 -12.39 -12.30 5.56
C ASP A 243 -11.44 -11.09 5.61
N TRP A 244 -11.18 -10.46 4.47
CA TRP A 244 -10.36 -9.26 4.40
C TRP A 244 -10.91 -8.11 5.25
N LEU A 245 -12.22 -7.88 5.25
CA LEU A 245 -12.87 -6.86 6.07
C LEU A 245 -12.72 -7.13 7.58
N THR A 246 -12.56 -8.39 8.00
CA THR A 246 -12.34 -8.70 9.43
C THR A 246 -10.97 -8.24 9.92
N ILE A 247 -9.95 -8.29 9.06
CA ILE A 247 -8.56 -7.95 9.39
C ILE A 247 -8.17 -6.52 9.01
N THR A 248 -9.02 -5.80 8.28
CA THR A 248 -8.71 -4.43 7.82
C THR A 248 -9.36 -3.39 8.72
N GLU A 249 -8.56 -2.47 9.23
CA GLU A 249 -9.01 -1.34 10.05
C GLU A 249 -8.56 -0.01 9.44
N TRP A 250 -9.51 0.79 8.96
CA TRP A 250 -9.23 2.15 8.52
C TRP A 250 -9.11 3.12 9.70
N ASN A 251 -8.21 4.08 9.57
CA ASN A 251 -8.14 5.20 10.49
C ASN A 251 -9.33 6.15 10.28
N GLN A 252 -9.98 6.52 11.36
CA GLN A 252 -11.19 7.36 11.35
C GLN A 252 -10.90 8.80 11.80
N GLY A 253 -9.75 9.35 11.42
CA GLY A 253 -9.34 10.71 11.73
C GLY A 253 -8.48 10.85 12.99
N LYS A 254 -7.90 9.76 13.48
CA LYS A 254 -6.87 9.85 14.54
C LYS A 254 -5.61 10.48 13.96
N SER A 255 -5.00 11.38 14.71
CA SER A 255 -3.73 12.01 14.35
C SER A 255 -2.65 10.96 14.12
N ILE A 256 -1.72 11.27 13.21
CA ILE A 256 -0.57 10.40 12.96
C ILE A 256 0.31 10.28 14.21
N SER A 257 0.73 9.08 14.52
CA SER A 257 1.60 8.79 15.67
C SER A 257 3.06 9.04 15.33
N ARG A 258 3.72 9.97 16.02
CA ARG A 258 5.17 10.20 15.89
C ARG A 258 5.99 8.95 16.23
N THR A 259 5.56 8.22 17.26
CA THR A 259 6.21 6.95 17.65
C THR A 259 6.11 5.91 16.54
N LEU A 260 4.95 5.80 15.88
CA LEU A 260 4.79 4.90 14.74
C LEU A 260 5.79 5.24 13.63
N ILE A 261 5.85 6.49 13.21
CA ILE A 261 6.75 6.92 12.12
C ILE A 261 8.22 6.68 12.48
N ASN A 262 8.62 6.97 13.73
CA ASN A 262 9.98 6.66 14.19
C ASN A 262 10.26 5.15 14.15
N ASN A 263 9.33 4.32 14.60
CA ASN A 263 9.50 2.86 14.58
C ASN A 263 9.65 2.33 13.15
N VAL A 264 8.89 2.89 12.20
CA VAL A 264 9.04 2.51 10.78
C VAL A 264 10.41 2.92 10.25
N GLN A 265 10.86 4.16 10.48
CA GLN A 265 12.20 4.61 10.06
C GLN A 265 13.30 3.70 10.64
N ASN A 266 13.25 3.42 11.94
CA ASN A 266 14.24 2.57 12.60
C ASN A 266 14.26 1.17 11.98
N LYS A 267 13.08 0.59 11.71
CA LYS A 267 12.99 -0.71 11.05
C LYS A 267 13.53 -0.68 9.62
N LEU A 268 13.27 0.39 8.86
CA LEU A 268 13.83 0.57 7.51
C LEU A 268 15.36 0.72 7.54
N LEU A 269 15.90 1.41 8.56
CA LEU A 269 17.35 1.53 8.80
C LEU A 269 17.96 0.15 9.13
N ASP A 270 17.36 -0.60 10.04
CA ASP A 270 17.77 -1.97 10.41
C ASP A 270 17.76 -2.93 9.21
N LEU A 271 16.87 -2.68 8.26
CA LEU A 271 16.73 -3.46 7.01
C LEU A 271 17.67 -2.97 5.91
N ASN A 272 18.49 -1.94 6.14
CA ASN A 272 19.34 -1.27 5.15
C ASN A 272 18.56 -0.75 3.92
N VAL A 273 17.31 -0.33 4.12
CA VAL A 273 16.43 0.26 3.09
C VAL A 273 16.63 1.76 2.99
N ILE A 274 17.00 2.38 4.11
CA ILE A 274 17.42 3.78 4.23
C ILE A 274 18.76 3.85 4.95
N ASP A 275 19.56 4.87 4.64
CA ASP A 275 20.88 5.07 5.23
C ASP A 275 20.84 5.94 6.49
N THR A 276 19.76 6.65 6.72
CA THR A 276 19.59 7.57 7.86
C THR A 276 18.12 7.76 8.20
N THR A 277 17.87 8.14 9.45
CA THR A 277 16.56 8.63 9.89
C THR A 277 16.57 10.17 9.92
N ILE A 278 15.39 10.78 9.81
CA ILE A 278 15.21 12.24 9.93
C ILE A 278 14.16 12.57 10.98
N ASP A 279 14.08 13.82 11.41
CA ASP A 279 13.03 14.26 12.33
C ASP A 279 11.65 14.00 11.74
N VAL A 280 10.74 13.45 12.57
CA VAL A 280 9.36 13.14 12.19
C VAL A 280 8.61 14.36 11.66
N ASP A 281 8.92 15.57 12.11
CA ASP A 281 8.30 16.80 11.61
C ASP A 281 8.70 17.12 10.15
N LYS A 282 9.79 16.53 9.67
CA LYS A 282 10.15 16.56 8.25
C LYS A 282 9.37 15.55 7.41
N LEU A 283 8.83 14.50 8.02
CA LEU A 283 8.04 13.44 7.37
C LEU A 283 6.54 13.70 7.42
N THR A 284 6.08 14.42 8.44
CA THR A 284 4.65 14.53 8.75
C THR A 284 4.18 15.97 8.87
N LYS A 285 2.91 16.19 8.58
CA LYS A 285 2.20 17.45 8.87
C LYS A 285 0.90 17.13 9.59
N LYS A 286 0.75 17.66 10.80
CA LYS A 286 -0.50 17.52 11.53
C LYS A 286 -1.55 18.47 10.97
N ILE A 287 -2.71 17.91 10.61
CA ILE A 287 -3.90 18.65 10.19
C ILE A 287 -4.92 18.58 11.33
N TYR A 288 -5.38 19.74 11.79
CA TYR A 288 -6.41 19.82 12.84
C TYR A 288 -7.79 19.79 12.20
N LEU A 289 -8.50 18.67 12.35
CA LEU A 289 -9.83 18.40 11.77
C LEU A 289 -10.96 18.90 12.67
#